data_784bbe28cd44085b2abc7c5f2d400233
#
_entry.id   784bbe28cd44085b2abc7c5f2d400233
#
_cell.length_a   1.000
_cell.length_b   1.000
_cell.length_c   1.000
_cell.angle_alpha   90.00
_cell.angle_beta   90.00
_cell.angle_gamma   90.00
#
_symmetry.space_group_name_H-M   'P 1'
#
loop_
_entity.id
_entity.type
_entity.pdbx_description
1 polymer ?
#
loop_
_entity_poly.entity_id
_entity_poly.type
_entity_poly.pdbx_seq_one_letter_code
_entity_poly.pdbx_strand_id
1 'polypeptide(L)'
;MANNPEFRYAPMFQLGKDDTEYYKLTSDYVSVGEFEGKPILKIEPEALTMLAQQAFRDVNFLLRRSHNEQVAKILRDPEASDNDKYVALTFLRNAEVAAKGQLPLCQDTGTAIIHGEKGQQVWTGFCDEEALARGVYNTYTQENLRYSQNAPLSMYEEVNTRCNLPAQIDLECTEGMEYHFLCVTKGGGSANKTYLYQMTKAVLNPATLVPFLVDKMRTLGTAACPPYHIAFVIGGTSAEKNLLTVKLASTHYYDNLPTTGDETGRAFRDVELEKQVLDEAYKIGLGAQFGGKYMAHDVRIVRLPRHGASCPIGLGVSCSADRNIKAKINADGVWIEKLDDKPTELIPEELRQAGEGDGIKIDLDRPMSETLAILNKYPVSTRVSLSGTIIVGRDIAHAKWKERYDRGEGIPQYIKDHPVLYAGPAKTPQGMPCGSMGPTTANRMDPYVDLFQSLGGSMVMIAKGNRSQEVTDACKKHGGFYLGSIGGPAAILSQESIKSIECVEYPELGMEAVWKIRVVDFPAFILVDNKGNDFFKGLGL
;
A
#
# COMPACT_ATOMS: atom_id res chain seq x y z
N MET A 1 -11.18 55.47 3.02
CA MET A 1 -10.45 54.48 3.81
C MET A 1 -11.15 53.16 3.61
N ALA A 2 -10.47 52.15 3.11
CA ALA A 2 -11.06 50.81 3.01
C ALA A 2 -11.33 50.34 4.43
N ASN A 3 -12.57 50.00 4.76
CA ASN A 3 -12.88 49.38 6.03
C ASN A 3 -12.08 48.09 6.13
N ASN A 4 -11.22 47.97 7.15
CA ASN A 4 -10.56 46.68 7.43
C ASN A 4 -11.67 45.63 7.67
N PRO A 5 -11.51 44.43 7.09
CA PRO A 5 -12.46 43.36 7.34
C PRO A 5 -12.51 43.04 8.84
N GLU A 6 -13.70 42.78 9.35
CA GLU A 6 -13.89 42.31 10.73
C GLU A 6 -13.16 40.99 10.93
N PHE A 7 -12.49 40.79 12.06
CA PHE A 7 -11.85 39.52 12.39
C PHE A 7 -12.91 38.41 12.52
N ARG A 8 -12.76 37.37 11.70
CA ARG A 8 -13.56 36.13 11.76
C ARG A 8 -12.64 34.96 11.75
N TYR A 9 -12.70 34.14 12.78
CA TYR A 9 -11.98 32.87 12.80
C TYR A 9 -12.93 31.74 12.37
N ALA A 10 -12.45 30.89 11.46
CA ALA A 10 -13.07 29.62 11.12
C ALA A 10 -11.95 28.57 10.92
N PRO A 11 -12.09 27.36 11.48
CA PRO A 11 -11.12 26.30 11.22
C PRO A 11 -11.14 25.91 9.73
N MET A 12 -9.97 25.62 9.18
CA MET A 12 -9.86 25.23 7.76
C MET A 12 -10.60 23.91 7.50
N PHE A 13 -10.49 22.95 8.39
CA PHE A 13 -11.16 21.66 8.28
C PHE A 13 -12.35 21.61 9.21
N GLN A 14 -13.54 21.73 8.64
CA GLN A 14 -14.82 21.69 9.35
C GLN A 14 -15.44 20.31 9.11
N LEU A 15 -15.01 19.31 9.89
CA LEU A 15 -15.52 17.95 9.76
C LEU A 15 -16.95 17.85 10.33
N GLY A 16 -17.79 17.08 9.63
CA GLY A 16 -19.09 16.67 10.12
C GLY A 16 -18.98 15.61 11.22
N LYS A 17 -20.12 15.05 11.60
CA LYS A 17 -20.21 14.01 12.63
C LYS A 17 -19.38 12.77 12.23
N ASP A 18 -18.63 12.24 13.17
CA ASP A 18 -17.95 10.94 13.02
C ASP A 18 -18.95 9.80 13.31
N ASP A 19 -19.28 9.02 12.28
CA ASP A 19 -20.17 7.86 12.38
C ASP A 19 -19.41 6.53 12.50
N THR A 20 -18.10 6.57 12.80
CA THR A 20 -17.25 5.39 12.97
C THR A 20 -17.74 4.52 14.13
N GLU A 21 -17.87 3.22 13.89
CA GLU A 21 -18.14 2.24 14.95
C GLU A 21 -16.84 1.92 15.70
N TYR A 22 -16.88 2.08 17.03
CA TYR A 22 -15.74 1.80 17.90
C TYR A 22 -16.08 0.67 18.88
N TYR A 23 -15.05 -0.10 19.25
CA TYR A 23 -15.11 -0.96 20.42
C TYR A 23 -14.22 -0.40 21.54
N LYS A 24 -14.60 -0.65 22.78
CA LYS A 24 -13.83 -0.22 23.95
C LYS A 24 -12.69 -1.19 24.21
N LEU A 25 -11.45 -0.69 24.18
CA LEU A 25 -10.26 -1.47 24.50
C LEU A 25 -10.11 -1.64 26.02
N THR A 26 -10.22 -0.54 26.79
CA THR A 26 -10.15 -0.53 28.25
C THR A 26 -10.80 0.72 28.83
N SER A 27 -11.22 0.64 30.08
CA SER A 27 -11.61 1.79 30.91
C SER A 27 -10.50 2.22 31.87
N ASP A 28 -9.41 1.44 31.95
CA ASP A 28 -8.29 1.76 32.82
C ASP A 28 -7.42 2.86 32.20
N TYR A 29 -6.54 3.44 33.01
CA TYR A 29 -5.55 4.45 32.61
C TYR A 29 -6.12 5.81 32.20
N VAL A 30 -7.41 6.05 32.45
CA VAL A 30 -8.06 7.34 32.26
C VAL A 30 -8.81 7.76 33.52
N SER A 31 -8.79 9.05 33.83
CA SER A 31 -9.57 9.62 34.92
C SER A 31 -9.91 11.07 34.63
N VAL A 32 -10.94 11.59 35.27
CA VAL A 32 -11.32 13.00 35.15
C VAL A 32 -10.97 13.72 36.44
N GLY A 33 -10.16 14.76 36.33
CA GLY A 33 -9.86 15.71 37.38
C GLY A 33 -10.45 17.07 37.09
N GLU A 34 -10.08 18.08 37.88
CA GLU A 34 -10.51 19.45 37.71
C GLU A 34 -9.30 20.38 37.81
N PHE A 35 -9.25 21.37 36.96
CA PHE A 35 -8.31 22.49 37.02
C PHE A 35 -9.04 23.79 36.77
N GLU A 36 -8.98 24.72 37.73
CA GLU A 36 -9.68 26.02 37.69
C GLU A 36 -11.17 25.93 37.34
N GLY A 37 -11.87 24.93 37.92
CA GLY A 37 -13.29 24.70 37.69
C GLY A 37 -13.65 24.09 36.34
N LYS A 38 -12.67 23.64 35.56
CA LYS A 38 -12.87 22.95 34.28
C LYS A 38 -12.47 21.48 34.40
N PRO A 39 -13.26 20.57 33.82
CA PRO A 39 -12.88 19.16 33.81
C PRO A 39 -11.61 18.95 32.94
N ILE A 40 -10.72 18.11 33.41
CA ILE A 40 -9.49 17.71 32.71
C ILE A 40 -9.46 16.20 32.61
N LEU A 41 -9.32 15.67 31.40
CA LEU A 41 -9.06 14.25 31.17
C LEU A 41 -7.58 13.98 31.45
N LYS A 42 -7.31 13.16 32.47
CA LYS A 42 -5.98 12.66 32.75
C LYS A 42 -5.82 11.30 32.10
N ILE A 43 -4.72 11.12 31.35
CA ILE A 43 -4.36 9.89 30.66
C ILE A 43 -3.01 9.43 31.19
N GLU A 44 -2.87 8.13 31.45
CA GLU A 44 -1.59 7.48 31.82
C GLU A 44 -0.89 6.94 30.57
N PRO A 45 0.48 6.78 30.59
CA PRO A 45 1.24 6.36 29.40
C PRO A 45 0.78 5.03 28.81
N GLU A 46 0.33 4.11 29.67
CA GLU A 46 -0.17 2.79 29.28
C GLU A 46 -1.35 2.88 28.31
N ALA A 47 -2.23 3.86 28.47
CA ALA A 47 -3.38 4.07 27.58
C ALA A 47 -2.92 4.35 26.13
N LEU A 48 -1.94 5.25 25.94
CA LEU A 48 -1.38 5.55 24.63
C LEU A 48 -0.61 4.36 24.05
N THR A 49 0.16 3.66 24.87
CA THR A 49 0.90 2.47 24.46
C THR A 49 -0.04 1.36 24.01
N MET A 50 -1.08 1.06 24.78
CA MET A 50 -2.08 0.05 24.43
C MET A 50 -2.88 0.42 23.18
N LEU A 51 -3.28 1.69 23.06
CA LEU A 51 -3.99 2.20 21.88
C LEU A 51 -3.15 1.97 20.61
N ALA A 52 -1.90 2.43 20.61
CA ALA A 52 -1.03 2.28 19.44
C ALA A 52 -0.74 0.80 19.14
N GLN A 53 -0.46 -0.01 20.18
CA GLN A 53 -0.21 -1.44 20.01
C GLN A 53 -1.39 -2.15 19.36
N GLN A 54 -2.61 -1.93 19.86
CA GLN A 54 -3.81 -2.58 19.32
C GLN A 54 -4.17 -2.06 17.94
N ALA A 55 -4.10 -0.74 17.72
CA ALA A 55 -4.41 -0.13 16.43
C ALA A 55 -3.48 -0.66 15.31
N PHE A 56 -2.17 -0.73 15.56
CA PHE A 56 -1.22 -1.26 14.58
C PHE A 56 -1.31 -2.78 14.41
N ARG A 57 -1.75 -3.51 15.44
CA ARG A 57 -2.09 -4.91 15.29
C ARG A 57 -3.30 -5.06 14.38
N ASP A 58 -4.41 -4.43 14.69
CA ASP A 58 -5.66 -4.59 13.94
C ASP A 58 -5.48 -4.19 12.47
N VAL A 59 -4.85 -3.05 12.19
CA VAL A 59 -4.68 -2.55 10.82
C VAL A 59 -3.74 -3.41 9.94
N ASN A 60 -2.88 -4.22 10.52
CA ASN A 60 -2.04 -5.15 9.75
C ASN A 60 -2.75 -6.47 9.40
N PHE A 61 -3.84 -6.80 10.11
CA PHE A 61 -4.57 -8.05 9.92
C PHE A 61 -6.00 -7.88 9.42
N LEU A 62 -6.61 -6.70 9.61
CA LEU A 62 -7.99 -6.40 9.27
C LEU A 62 -8.10 -5.16 8.36
N LEU A 63 -9.17 -5.08 7.60
CA LEU A 63 -9.51 -3.93 6.76
C LEU A 63 -10.88 -3.37 7.15
N ARG A 64 -11.20 -2.15 6.74
CA ARG A 64 -12.54 -1.59 6.90
C ARG A 64 -13.57 -2.39 6.10
N ARG A 65 -14.74 -2.57 6.68
CA ARG A 65 -15.88 -3.20 5.98
C ARG A 65 -16.21 -2.47 4.67
N SER A 66 -16.21 -1.14 4.69
CA SER A 66 -16.47 -0.31 3.50
C SER A 66 -15.48 -0.56 2.36
N HIS A 67 -14.19 -0.77 2.67
CA HIS A 67 -13.19 -1.16 1.68
C HIS A 67 -13.48 -2.55 1.09
N ASN A 68 -13.74 -3.55 1.94
CA ASN A 68 -14.07 -4.89 1.49
C ASN A 68 -15.35 -4.93 0.65
N GLU A 69 -16.34 -4.08 0.94
CA GLU A 69 -17.55 -3.92 0.13
C GLU A 69 -17.26 -3.36 -1.26
N GLN A 70 -16.32 -2.40 -1.38
CA GLN A 70 -15.88 -1.90 -2.68
C GLN A 70 -15.16 -2.98 -3.48
N VAL A 71 -14.34 -3.80 -2.84
CA VAL A 71 -13.72 -4.97 -3.48
C VAL A 71 -14.78 -5.97 -3.94
N ALA A 72 -15.75 -6.30 -3.09
CA ALA A 72 -16.84 -7.21 -3.42
C ALA A 72 -17.76 -6.72 -4.55
N LYS A 73 -17.91 -5.41 -4.70
CA LYS A 73 -18.66 -4.79 -5.81
C LYS A 73 -18.07 -5.18 -7.17
N ILE A 74 -16.74 -5.31 -7.28
CA ILE A 74 -16.07 -5.73 -8.51
C ILE A 74 -16.56 -7.12 -8.96
N LEU A 75 -16.78 -8.04 -8.02
CA LEU A 75 -17.25 -9.40 -8.32
C LEU A 75 -18.65 -9.44 -8.96
N ARG A 76 -19.47 -8.43 -8.67
CA ARG A 76 -20.85 -8.30 -9.13
C ARG A 76 -21.01 -7.42 -10.36
N ASP A 77 -19.97 -6.70 -10.78
CA ASP A 77 -20.04 -5.81 -11.94
C ASP A 77 -19.89 -6.63 -13.23
N PRO A 78 -20.90 -6.61 -14.13
CA PRO A 78 -20.82 -7.31 -15.42
C PRO A 78 -19.77 -6.70 -16.36
N GLU A 79 -19.38 -5.43 -16.16
CA GLU A 79 -18.35 -4.75 -16.95
C GLU A 79 -16.91 -5.00 -16.44
N ALA A 80 -16.77 -5.61 -15.25
CA ALA A 80 -15.46 -5.97 -14.73
C ALA A 80 -14.84 -7.10 -15.57
N SER A 81 -13.56 -6.98 -15.89
CA SER A 81 -12.81 -8.05 -16.58
C SER A 81 -12.68 -9.29 -15.70
N ASP A 82 -12.41 -10.45 -16.33
CA ASP A 82 -12.11 -11.67 -15.57
C ASP A 82 -10.89 -11.49 -14.67
N ASN A 83 -9.89 -10.71 -15.11
CA ASN A 83 -8.73 -10.37 -14.29
C ASN A 83 -9.11 -9.48 -13.11
N ASP A 84 -9.96 -8.45 -13.29
CA ASP A 84 -10.49 -7.64 -12.18
C ASP A 84 -11.18 -8.51 -11.12
N LYS A 85 -12.07 -9.40 -11.56
CA LYS A 85 -12.81 -10.30 -10.66
C LYS A 85 -11.89 -11.27 -9.93
N TYR A 86 -10.92 -11.84 -10.64
CA TYR A 86 -9.96 -12.76 -10.03
C TYR A 86 -9.12 -12.08 -8.95
N VAL A 87 -8.61 -10.88 -9.22
CA VAL A 87 -7.83 -10.10 -8.26
C VAL A 87 -8.70 -9.70 -7.06
N ALA A 88 -9.94 -9.24 -7.29
CA ALA A 88 -10.86 -8.86 -6.23
C ALA A 88 -11.20 -10.06 -5.30
N LEU A 89 -11.46 -11.24 -5.88
CA LEU A 89 -11.69 -12.45 -5.10
C LEU A 89 -10.48 -12.82 -4.25
N THR A 90 -9.29 -12.72 -4.83
CA THR A 90 -8.02 -12.98 -4.13
C THR A 90 -7.83 -12.02 -2.96
N PHE A 91 -8.21 -10.74 -3.08
CA PHE A 91 -8.14 -9.77 -1.97
C PHE A 91 -9.06 -10.13 -0.82
N LEU A 92 -10.32 -10.49 -1.09
CA LEU A 92 -11.26 -10.89 -0.03
C LEU A 92 -10.81 -12.18 0.68
N ARG A 93 -10.31 -13.16 -0.04
CA ARG A 93 -9.73 -14.37 0.53
C ARG A 93 -8.47 -14.08 1.35
N ASN A 94 -7.63 -13.17 0.87
CA ASN A 94 -6.46 -12.72 1.62
C ASN A 94 -6.84 -12.04 2.93
N ALA A 95 -7.87 -11.20 2.91
CA ALA A 95 -8.38 -10.55 4.12
C ALA A 95 -8.88 -11.58 5.15
N GLU A 96 -9.53 -12.67 4.71
CA GLU A 96 -9.93 -13.78 5.59
C GLU A 96 -8.73 -14.51 6.20
N VAL A 97 -7.72 -14.80 5.37
CA VAL A 97 -6.48 -15.45 5.87
C VAL A 97 -5.81 -14.57 6.91
N ALA A 98 -5.70 -13.27 6.65
CA ALA A 98 -5.08 -12.32 7.56
C ALA A 98 -5.89 -12.11 8.85
N ALA A 99 -7.23 -12.14 8.78
CA ALA A 99 -8.10 -11.98 9.95
C ALA A 99 -7.88 -13.05 11.04
N LYS A 100 -7.23 -14.17 10.71
CA LYS A 100 -6.79 -15.18 11.69
C LYS A 100 -5.64 -14.68 12.60
N GLY A 101 -5.06 -13.52 12.33
CA GLY A 101 -4.06 -12.85 13.16
C GLY A 101 -2.67 -13.49 13.16
N GLN A 102 -2.32 -14.30 12.15
CA GLN A 102 -1.01 -14.97 12.04
C GLN A 102 -0.17 -14.41 10.91
N LEU A 103 -0.75 -14.28 9.73
CA LEU A 103 -0.12 -13.74 8.53
C LEU A 103 -0.66 -12.34 8.27
N PRO A 104 0.16 -11.27 8.29
CA PRO A 104 -0.32 -9.93 7.96
C PRO A 104 -0.82 -9.85 6.51
N LEU A 105 -1.77 -8.96 6.25
CA LEU A 105 -2.40 -8.71 4.94
C LEU A 105 -1.36 -8.61 3.80
N CYS A 106 -0.28 -7.88 4.05
CA CYS A 106 0.77 -7.61 3.08
C CYS A 106 2.15 -7.89 3.70
N GLN A 107 3.12 -8.31 2.90
CA GLN A 107 4.52 -8.48 3.35
C GLN A 107 5.17 -7.14 3.73
N ASP A 108 4.77 -6.05 3.09
CA ASP A 108 5.22 -4.72 3.46
C ASP A 108 4.31 -4.17 4.56
N THR A 109 4.70 -4.42 5.80
CA THR A 109 3.97 -3.95 6.98
C THR A 109 4.24 -2.47 7.30
N GLY A 110 4.95 -1.78 6.41
CA GLY A 110 5.02 -0.34 6.21
C GLY A 110 5.70 0.46 7.31
N THR A 111 5.67 1.77 7.12
CA THR A 111 5.96 2.76 8.16
C THR A 111 4.71 3.00 8.98
N ALA A 112 4.84 2.97 10.29
CA ALA A 112 3.78 3.36 11.23
C ALA A 112 3.68 4.89 11.27
N ILE A 113 2.47 5.40 11.03
CA ILE A 113 2.16 6.84 11.02
C ILE A 113 0.98 7.08 11.96
N ILE A 114 1.11 8.03 12.86
CA ILE A 114 0.06 8.46 13.79
C ILE A 114 -0.18 9.95 13.58
N HIS A 115 -1.42 10.29 13.27
CA HIS A 115 -1.91 11.65 13.33
C HIS A 115 -2.84 11.74 14.55
N GLY A 116 -2.52 12.63 15.49
CA GLY A 116 -3.27 12.78 16.75
C GLY A 116 -3.77 14.21 16.94
N GLU A 117 -5.02 14.34 17.36
CA GLU A 117 -5.67 15.60 17.71
C GLU A 117 -5.96 15.61 19.21
N LYS A 118 -5.09 16.31 19.98
CA LYS A 118 -5.15 16.38 21.45
C LYS A 118 -5.99 17.56 21.91
N GLY A 119 -7.09 17.29 22.57
CA GLY A 119 -7.91 18.31 23.21
C GLY A 119 -7.13 19.12 24.25
N GLN A 120 -7.39 20.43 24.36
CA GLN A 120 -6.72 21.31 25.34
C GLN A 120 -6.97 20.93 26.81
N GLN A 121 -8.03 20.18 27.08
CA GLN A 121 -8.36 19.67 28.41
C GLN A 121 -7.87 18.23 28.64
N VAL A 122 -6.94 17.74 27.80
CA VAL A 122 -6.28 16.43 27.94
C VAL A 122 -4.89 16.65 28.54
N TRP A 123 -4.66 16.05 29.71
CA TRP A 123 -3.38 16.12 30.39
C TRP A 123 -2.75 14.74 30.47
N THR A 124 -1.53 14.61 29.99
CA THR A 124 -0.76 13.38 30.00
C THR A 124 0.39 13.44 31.02
N GLY A 125 1.08 14.59 31.13
CA GLY A 125 2.18 14.76 32.10
C GLY A 125 3.45 13.94 31.81
N PHE A 126 3.54 13.33 30.61
CA PHE A 126 4.65 12.55 30.09
C PHE A 126 4.84 12.81 28.58
N CYS A 127 5.81 12.17 27.94
CA CYS A 127 6.04 12.27 26.51
C CYS A 127 5.04 11.37 25.74
N ASP A 128 4.06 11.96 25.09
CA ASP A 128 3.03 11.25 24.33
C ASP A 128 3.65 10.46 23.16
N GLU A 129 4.64 11.06 22.47
CA GLU A 129 5.34 10.42 21.35
C GLU A 129 6.07 9.14 21.80
N GLU A 130 6.76 9.18 22.96
CA GLU A 130 7.43 7.99 23.50
C GLU A 130 6.43 6.86 23.82
N ALA A 131 5.30 7.19 24.44
CA ALA A 131 4.28 6.21 24.80
C ALA A 131 3.65 5.57 23.54
N LEU A 132 3.34 6.36 22.52
CA LEU A 132 2.82 5.89 21.23
C LEU A 132 3.87 5.04 20.49
N ALA A 133 5.12 5.51 20.43
CA ALA A 133 6.23 4.77 19.81
C ALA A 133 6.47 3.41 20.48
N ARG A 134 6.31 3.31 21.80
CA ARG A 134 6.38 2.04 22.54
C ARG A 134 5.30 1.06 22.09
N GLY A 135 4.08 1.51 21.84
CA GLY A 135 3.02 0.69 21.28
C GLY A 135 3.36 0.16 19.88
N VAL A 136 3.90 1.01 19.02
CA VAL A 136 4.42 0.60 17.70
C VAL A 136 5.52 -0.44 17.85
N TYR A 137 6.52 -0.19 18.70
CA TYR A 137 7.60 -1.13 18.98
C TYR A 137 7.07 -2.49 19.42
N ASN A 138 6.12 -2.51 20.37
CA ASN A 138 5.53 -3.75 20.87
C ASN A 138 4.88 -4.55 19.75
N THR A 139 4.06 -3.90 18.91
CA THR A 139 3.41 -4.58 17.78
C THR A 139 4.42 -5.19 16.82
N TYR A 140 5.38 -4.40 16.34
CA TYR A 140 6.32 -4.89 15.33
C TYR A 140 7.31 -5.93 15.85
N THR A 141 7.58 -5.96 17.15
CA THR A 141 8.46 -6.98 17.75
C THR A 141 7.74 -8.25 18.15
N GLN A 142 6.47 -8.15 18.57
CA GLN A 142 5.69 -9.30 19.07
C GLN A 142 4.92 -10.02 17.97
N GLU A 143 4.43 -9.28 16.95
CA GLU A 143 3.68 -9.86 15.85
C GLU A 143 4.61 -10.30 14.69
N ASN A 144 4.07 -11.09 13.75
CA ASN A 144 4.80 -11.59 12.58
C ASN A 144 4.94 -10.51 11.49
N LEU A 145 5.33 -9.30 11.86
CA LEU A 145 5.50 -8.16 10.97
C LEU A 145 6.95 -8.01 10.50
N ARG A 146 7.15 -7.36 9.37
CA ARG A 146 8.45 -7.08 8.79
C ARG A 146 8.99 -5.74 9.29
N TYR A 147 10.27 -5.67 9.60
CA TYR A 147 10.96 -4.40 9.87
C TYR A 147 11.34 -3.72 8.56
N SER A 148 10.79 -2.53 8.32
CA SER A 148 10.96 -1.80 7.05
C SER A 148 11.68 -0.46 7.22
N GLN A 149 12.03 -0.08 8.45
CA GLN A 149 12.73 1.18 8.73
C GLN A 149 14.24 1.00 8.74
N ASN A 150 14.92 1.87 8.00
CA ASN A 150 16.38 1.98 7.99
C ASN A 150 16.81 3.27 8.69
N ALA A 151 17.81 3.16 9.55
CA ALA A 151 18.47 4.28 10.19
C ALA A 151 19.68 4.73 9.34
N PRO A 152 19.81 6.01 9.00
CA PRO A 152 20.98 6.53 8.34
C PRO A 152 22.15 6.61 9.35
N LEU A 153 23.25 5.94 9.03
CA LEU A 153 24.49 6.05 9.79
C LEU A 153 25.37 7.19 9.25
N SER A 154 25.25 7.44 7.96
CA SER A 154 25.87 8.55 7.24
C SER A 154 24.98 8.94 6.06
N MET A 155 25.43 9.82 5.17
CA MET A 155 24.71 10.13 3.94
C MET A 155 24.57 8.90 3.01
N TYR A 156 25.44 7.91 3.12
CA TYR A 156 25.53 6.77 2.20
C TYR A 156 25.35 5.42 2.87
N GLU A 157 25.38 5.36 4.20
CA GLU A 157 25.32 4.13 4.97
C GLU A 157 24.02 4.06 5.78
N GLU A 158 23.36 2.92 5.73
CA GLU A 158 22.11 2.66 6.44
C GLU A 158 22.15 1.30 7.16
N VAL A 159 21.39 1.19 8.24
CA VAL A 159 21.15 -0.07 8.95
C VAL A 159 19.66 -0.22 9.25
N ASN A 160 19.13 -1.44 9.11
CA ASN A 160 17.75 -1.72 9.51
C ASN A 160 17.61 -1.61 11.03
N THR A 161 16.61 -0.87 11.50
CA THR A 161 16.42 -0.58 12.94
C THR A 161 15.97 -1.79 13.75
N ARG A 162 15.50 -2.86 13.09
CA ARG A 162 15.04 -4.13 13.70
C ARG A 162 13.91 -3.98 14.74
N CYS A 163 13.17 -2.89 14.66
CA CYS A 163 12.03 -2.61 15.53
C CYS A 163 10.95 -1.75 14.85
N ASN A 164 11.18 -1.38 13.59
CA ASN A 164 10.34 -0.51 12.78
C ASN A 164 10.14 0.92 13.32
N LEU A 165 11.01 1.36 14.24
CA LEU A 165 11.12 2.77 14.66
C LEU A 165 12.22 3.48 13.85
N PRO A 166 12.15 4.81 13.73
CA PRO A 166 11.11 5.69 14.28
C PRO A 166 9.79 5.57 13.51
N ALA A 167 8.68 5.75 14.22
CA ALA A 167 7.38 6.01 13.63
C ALA A 167 7.27 7.50 13.28
N GLN A 168 6.39 7.84 12.33
CA GLN A 168 5.99 9.24 12.15
C GLN A 168 4.82 9.54 13.10
N ILE A 169 5.00 10.48 14.02
CA ILE A 169 3.99 10.85 15.00
C ILE A 169 3.79 12.36 14.95
N ASP A 170 2.64 12.79 14.46
CA ASP A 170 2.27 14.20 14.33
C ASP A 170 1.09 14.45 15.28
N LEU A 171 1.27 15.33 16.27
CA LEU A 171 0.27 15.66 17.28
C LEU A 171 -0.12 17.12 17.13
N GLU A 172 -1.42 17.38 16.89
CA GLU A 172 -1.99 18.71 16.80
C GLU A 172 -2.85 18.99 18.05
N CYS A 173 -2.93 20.26 18.46
CA CYS A 173 -3.77 20.69 19.56
C CYS A 173 -5.14 21.12 19.03
N THR A 174 -6.21 20.68 19.68
CA THR A 174 -7.59 21.03 19.36
C THR A 174 -8.37 21.44 20.64
N GLU A 175 -9.63 21.84 20.50
CA GLU A 175 -10.49 22.13 21.64
C GLU A 175 -11.06 20.83 22.25
N GLY A 176 -11.46 20.90 23.51
CA GLY A 176 -12.21 19.85 24.19
C GLY A 176 -11.38 18.90 25.06
N MET A 177 -12.01 17.79 25.43
CA MET A 177 -11.53 16.82 26.43
C MET A 177 -11.43 15.41 25.83
N GLU A 178 -11.19 15.31 24.51
CA GLU A 178 -10.95 14.03 23.84
C GLU A 178 -9.60 14.05 23.14
N TYR A 179 -9.04 12.87 22.91
CA TYR A 179 -7.81 12.68 22.16
C TYR A 179 -8.10 11.71 21.02
N HIS A 180 -8.12 12.21 19.79
CA HIS A 180 -8.42 11.45 18.58
C HIS A 180 -7.15 11.07 17.84
N PHE A 181 -7.17 9.91 17.19
CA PHE A 181 -6.04 9.38 16.43
C PHE A 181 -6.50 8.78 15.11
N LEU A 182 -5.66 8.95 14.10
CA LEU A 182 -5.64 8.14 12.90
C LEU A 182 -4.29 7.43 12.83
N CYS A 183 -4.31 6.10 12.86
CA CYS A 183 -3.12 5.27 12.70
C CYS A 183 -3.11 4.70 11.29
N VAL A 184 -1.99 4.84 10.59
CA VAL A 184 -1.81 4.41 9.20
C VAL A 184 -0.57 3.55 9.08
N THR A 185 -0.68 2.42 8.41
CA THR A 185 0.47 1.62 7.98
C THR A 185 0.70 1.83 6.49
N LYS A 186 1.76 2.56 6.14
CA LYS A 186 2.07 2.96 4.76
C LYS A 186 3.21 2.15 4.18
N GLY A 187 2.93 1.29 3.22
CA GLY A 187 3.96 0.54 2.50
C GLY A 187 4.76 1.42 1.54
N GLY A 188 6.02 1.03 1.24
CA GLY A 188 6.90 1.79 0.36
C GLY A 188 6.35 2.00 -1.05
N GLY A 189 5.61 1.02 -1.60
CA GLY A 189 4.97 1.17 -2.90
C GLY A 189 3.98 2.32 -2.96
N SER A 190 3.10 2.42 -1.96
CA SER A 190 2.13 3.53 -1.85
C SER A 190 2.82 4.86 -1.53
N ALA A 191 3.81 4.86 -0.63
CA ALA A 191 4.56 6.06 -0.27
C ALA A 191 5.25 6.69 -1.48
N ASN A 192 5.83 5.86 -2.36
CA ASN A 192 6.49 6.29 -3.60
C ASN A 192 5.52 6.85 -4.66
N LYS A 193 4.20 6.77 -4.45
CA LYS A 193 3.17 7.34 -5.33
C LYS A 193 2.52 8.58 -4.72
N THR A 194 3.32 9.37 -4.01
CA THR A 194 2.96 10.68 -3.48
C THR A 194 3.73 11.76 -4.21
N TYR A 195 3.02 12.70 -4.82
CA TYR A 195 3.59 13.76 -5.65
C TYR A 195 3.03 15.13 -5.29
N LEU A 196 3.84 16.16 -5.47
CA LEU A 196 3.44 17.55 -5.38
C LEU A 196 3.84 18.27 -6.66
N TYR A 197 2.86 18.86 -7.34
CA TYR A 197 3.05 19.64 -8.56
C TYR A 197 2.80 21.13 -8.25
N GLN A 198 3.80 21.96 -8.49
CA GLN A 198 3.65 23.41 -8.32
C GLN A 198 3.02 24.00 -9.58
N MET A 199 1.74 24.35 -9.46
CA MET A 199 0.95 24.93 -10.54
C MET A 199 0.60 26.40 -10.25
N THR A 200 -0.09 27.02 -11.16
CA THR A 200 -0.62 28.40 -11.03
C THR A 200 -2.16 28.39 -11.14
N LYS A 201 -2.79 29.56 -10.90
CA LYS A 201 -4.23 29.72 -11.10
C LYS A 201 -4.71 29.28 -12.49
N ALA A 202 -3.87 29.29 -13.50
CA ALA A 202 -4.23 28.90 -14.86
C ALA A 202 -4.77 27.46 -14.97
N VAL A 203 -4.39 26.55 -14.05
CA VAL A 203 -4.91 25.18 -14.03
C VAL A 203 -6.36 25.09 -13.52
N LEU A 204 -6.86 26.13 -12.80
CA LEU A 204 -8.17 26.11 -12.16
C LEU A 204 -9.30 26.48 -13.14
N ASN A 205 -9.45 25.69 -14.18
CA ASN A 205 -10.58 25.73 -15.10
C ASN A 205 -10.85 24.31 -15.65
N PRO A 206 -12.10 23.98 -16.03
CA PRO A 206 -12.47 22.63 -16.46
C PRO A 206 -11.66 22.09 -17.66
N ALA A 207 -11.26 22.97 -18.56
CA ALA A 207 -10.55 22.57 -19.78
C ALA A 207 -9.09 22.11 -19.51
N THR A 208 -8.50 22.51 -18.39
CA THR A 208 -7.11 22.17 -18.04
C THR A 208 -7.00 21.27 -16.83
N LEU A 209 -7.87 21.44 -15.82
CA LEU A 209 -7.75 20.72 -14.55
C LEU A 209 -8.00 19.21 -14.74
N VAL A 210 -9.11 18.82 -15.33
CA VAL A 210 -9.45 17.39 -15.51
C VAL A 210 -8.38 16.66 -16.34
N PRO A 211 -7.97 17.17 -17.52
CA PRO A 211 -6.87 16.55 -18.27
C PRO A 211 -5.56 16.44 -17.46
N PHE A 212 -5.23 17.44 -16.65
CA PHE A 212 -4.06 17.41 -15.79
C PHE A 212 -4.16 16.28 -14.74
N LEU A 213 -5.30 16.17 -14.03
CA LEU A 213 -5.49 15.14 -13.02
C LEU A 213 -5.42 13.74 -13.64
N VAL A 214 -6.03 13.54 -14.80
CA VAL A 214 -6.00 12.27 -15.54
C VAL A 214 -4.58 11.92 -16.00
N ASP A 215 -3.83 12.87 -16.54
CA ASP A 215 -2.43 12.68 -16.94
C ASP A 215 -1.58 12.22 -15.74
N LYS A 216 -1.73 12.86 -14.58
CA LYS A 216 -0.97 12.49 -13.37
C LYS A 216 -1.42 11.15 -12.80
N MET A 217 -2.71 10.83 -12.85
CA MET A 217 -3.24 9.55 -12.42
C MET A 217 -2.68 8.37 -13.24
N ARG A 218 -2.50 8.54 -14.56
CA ARG A 218 -1.86 7.53 -15.43
C ARG A 218 -0.47 7.13 -14.96
N THR A 219 0.30 8.06 -14.37
CA THR A 219 1.66 7.81 -13.88
C THR A 219 1.72 6.92 -12.63
N LEU A 220 0.59 6.63 -12.00
CA LEU A 220 0.53 5.75 -10.83
C LEU A 220 0.95 4.31 -11.18
N GLY A 221 0.52 3.79 -12.34
CA GLY A 221 0.80 2.41 -12.74
C GLY A 221 0.31 1.39 -11.72
N THR A 222 0.94 0.21 -11.67
CA THR A 222 0.53 -0.89 -10.77
C THR A 222 1.50 -1.16 -9.61
N ALA A 223 2.60 -0.43 -9.51
CA ALA A 223 3.64 -0.67 -8.51
C ALA A 223 3.14 -0.54 -7.05
N ALA A 224 2.14 0.30 -6.81
CA ALA A 224 1.52 0.49 -5.50
C ALA A 224 0.29 -0.41 -5.25
N CYS A 225 0.00 -1.38 -6.12
CA CYS A 225 -1.07 -2.37 -5.99
C CYS A 225 -2.48 -1.77 -6.04
N PRO A 226 -3.02 -1.41 -7.24
CA PRO A 226 -4.43 -1.05 -7.39
C PRO A 226 -5.37 -2.25 -7.11
N PRO A 227 -6.67 -2.04 -6.92
CA PRO A 227 -7.41 -0.77 -7.01
C PRO A 227 -7.02 0.22 -5.92
N TYR A 228 -6.94 1.50 -6.29
CA TYR A 228 -6.52 2.58 -5.39
C TYR A 228 -7.69 3.33 -4.76
N HIS A 229 -7.47 3.87 -3.55
CA HIS A 229 -8.14 5.08 -3.09
C HIS A 229 -7.23 6.25 -3.46
N ILE A 230 -7.63 7.02 -4.47
CA ILE A 230 -6.84 8.12 -5.00
C ILE A 230 -7.22 9.41 -4.30
N ALA A 231 -6.25 10.21 -3.89
CA ALA A 231 -6.47 11.53 -3.35
C ALA A 231 -5.74 12.60 -4.14
N PHE A 232 -6.49 13.61 -4.57
CA PHE A 232 -5.95 14.86 -5.07
C PHE A 232 -6.27 16.00 -4.10
N VAL A 233 -5.31 16.85 -3.86
CA VAL A 233 -5.50 18.07 -3.06
C VAL A 233 -5.06 19.26 -3.87
N ILE A 234 -5.98 20.19 -4.09
CA ILE A 234 -5.78 21.37 -4.93
C ILE A 234 -5.70 22.61 -4.04
N GLY A 235 -4.55 23.27 -4.02
CA GLY A 235 -4.24 24.37 -3.12
C GLY A 235 -3.50 23.92 -1.87
N GLY A 236 -3.45 24.78 -0.89
CA GLY A 236 -2.74 24.63 0.37
C GLY A 236 -2.05 25.93 0.76
N THR A 237 -2.03 26.22 2.05
CA THR A 237 -1.28 27.36 2.62
C THR A 237 0.23 27.12 2.60
N SER A 238 0.65 25.86 2.51
CA SER A 238 2.03 25.41 2.33
C SER A 238 2.07 24.07 1.58
N ALA A 239 3.27 23.65 1.14
CA ALA A 239 3.51 22.35 0.54
C ALA A 239 3.22 21.21 1.54
N GLU A 240 3.63 21.36 2.79
CA GLU A 240 3.44 20.38 3.86
C GLU A 240 1.95 20.18 4.15
N LYS A 241 1.17 21.28 4.21
CA LYS A 241 -0.28 21.19 4.46
C LYS A 241 -1.01 20.52 3.30
N ASN A 242 -0.58 20.76 2.05
CA ASN A 242 -1.09 20.03 0.90
C ASN A 242 -0.82 18.52 1.01
N LEU A 243 0.44 18.12 1.22
CA LEU A 243 0.83 16.70 1.28
C LEU A 243 0.25 15.96 2.49
N LEU A 244 0.14 16.62 3.66
CA LEU A 244 -0.56 16.04 4.81
C LEU A 244 -2.03 15.79 4.47
N THR A 245 -2.69 16.76 3.82
CA THR A 245 -4.09 16.62 3.40
C THR A 245 -4.25 15.48 2.38
N VAL A 246 -3.32 15.30 1.43
CA VAL A 246 -3.31 14.14 0.51
C VAL A 246 -3.29 12.82 1.29
N LYS A 247 -2.40 12.69 2.28
CA LYS A 247 -2.29 11.49 3.10
C LYS A 247 -3.61 11.19 3.81
N LEU A 248 -4.18 12.16 4.50
CA LEU A 248 -5.43 12.01 5.25
C LEU A 248 -6.64 11.78 4.32
N ALA A 249 -6.73 12.47 3.19
CA ALA A 249 -7.79 12.24 2.21
C ALA A 249 -7.76 10.83 1.61
N SER A 250 -6.55 10.28 1.37
CA SER A 250 -6.40 8.92 0.84
C SER A 250 -6.84 7.81 1.81
N THR A 251 -7.06 8.14 3.09
CA THR A 251 -7.58 7.24 4.13
C THR A 251 -9.04 7.50 4.48
N HIS A 252 -9.74 8.31 3.70
CA HIS A 252 -11.13 8.74 3.95
C HIS A 252 -11.34 9.60 5.20
N TYR A 253 -10.26 10.09 5.83
CA TYR A 253 -10.34 10.91 7.03
C TYR A 253 -11.16 12.19 6.83
N TYR A 254 -11.12 12.73 5.61
CA TYR A 254 -11.83 13.95 5.24
C TYR A 254 -13.17 13.74 4.52
N ASP A 255 -13.76 12.54 4.59
CA ASP A 255 -15.01 12.23 3.89
C ASP A 255 -16.20 13.10 4.34
N ASN A 256 -16.17 13.58 5.58
CA ASN A 256 -17.20 14.43 6.18
C ASN A 256 -16.94 15.95 6.01
N LEU A 257 -16.01 16.37 5.15
CA LEU A 257 -15.85 17.77 4.79
C LEU A 257 -17.09 18.32 4.06
N PRO A 258 -17.35 19.62 4.15
CA PRO A 258 -18.36 20.28 3.30
C PRO A 258 -18.09 20.01 1.80
N THR A 259 -19.14 20.05 0.99
CA THR A 259 -19.05 19.87 -0.46
C THR A 259 -18.96 21.20 -1.23
N THR A 260 -18.95 22.33 -0.53
CA THR A 260 -18.82 23.67 -1.10
C THR A 260 -17.88 24.52 -0.26
N GLY A 261 -17.13 25.40 -0.91
CA GLY A 261 -16.33 26.41 -0.24
C GLY A 261 -17.16 27.63 0.21
N ASP A 262 -16.52 28.50 1.00
CA ASP A 262 -17.05 29.81 1.38
C ASP A 262 -15.93 30.86 1.55
N GLU A 263 -16.29 32.07 1.95
CA GLU A 263 -15.35 33.18 2.10
C GLU A 263 -14.39 33.03 3.29
N THR A 264 -14.64 32.10 4.22
CA THR A 264 -13.78 31.88 5.39
C THR A 264 -12.50 31.08 5.03
N GLY A 265 -12.45 30.49 3.84
CA GLY A 265 -11.33 29.67 3.40
C GLY A 265 -11.40 28.23 3.91
N ARG A 266 -12.60 27.73 4.24
CA ARG A 266 -12.77 26.33 4.64
C ARG A 266 -12.42 25.38 3.49
N ALA A 267 -11.84 24.25 3.84
CA ALA A 267 -11.63 23.13 2.94
C ALA A 267 -12.98 22.51 2.53
N PHE A 268 -13.05 22.00 1.30
CA PHE A 268 -14.22 21.26 0.85
C PHE A 268 -13.84 20.13 -0.13
N ARG A 269 -14.74 19.16 -0.28
CA ARG A 269 -14.66 18.12 -1.29
C ARG A 269 -15.48 18.49 -2.51
N ASP A 270 -14.91 18.31 -3.70
CA ASP A 270 -15.64 18.45 -4.96
C ASP A 270 -16.14 17.09 -5.45
N VAL A 271 -17.29 16.66 -4.95
CA VAL A 271 -17.87 15.32 -5.20
C VAL A 271 -18.19 15.09 -6.68
N GLU A 272 -18.58 16.12 -7.41
CA GLU A 272 -18.85 16.01 -8.85
C GLU A 272 -17.55 15.79 -9.63
N LEU A 273 -16.50 16.50 -9.27
CA LEU A 273 -15.18 16.32 -9.87
C LEU A 273 -14.57 14.96 -9.50
N GLU A 274 -14.77 14.49 -8.26
CA GLU A 274 -14.38 13.14 -7.81
C GLU A 274 -14.96 12.06 -8.73
N LYS A 275 -16.27 12.14 -9.01
CA LYS A 275 -16.97 11.22 -9.89
C LYS A 275 -16.44 11.28 -11.32
N GLN A 276 -16.27 12.49 -11.84
CA GLN A 276 -15.74 12.68 -13.21
C GLN A 276 -14.35 12.08 -13.37
N VAL A 277 -13.45 12.29 -12.39
CA VAL A 277 -12.07 11.75 -12.44
C VAL A 277 -12.07 10.23 -12.24
N LEU A 278 -12.98 9.67 -11.44
CA LEU A 278 -13.15 8.22 -11.30
C LEU A 278 -13.62 7.59 -12.62
N ASP A 279 -14.57 8.22 -13.32
CA ASP A 279 -15.02 7.74 -14.63
C ASP A 279 -13.88 7.73 -15.66
N GLU A 280 -12.96 8.70 -15.58
CA GLU A 280 -11.73 8.69 -16.42
C GLU A 280 -10.74 7.59 -15.98
N ALA A 281 -10.61 7.29 -14.67
CA ALA A 281 -9.79 6.19 -14.18
C ALA A 281 -10.22 4.84 -14.79
N TYR A 282 -11.52 4.61 -14.89
CA TYR A 282 -12.08 3.40 -15.46
C TYR A 282 -11.74 3.21 -16.95
N LYS A 283 -11.49 4.30 -17.68
CA LYS A 283 -11.14 4.27 -19.12
C LYS A 283 -9.66 4.00 -19.39
N ILE A 284 -8.80 4.08 -18.36
CA ILE A 284 -7.35 3.84 -18.53
C ILE A 284 -7.07 2.39 -18.95
N GLY A 285 -7.91 1.44 -18.56
CA GLY A 285 -7.77 0.03 -18.92
C GLY A 285 -6.78 -0.76 -18.09
N LEU A 286 -6.16 -0.13 -17.07
CA LEU A 286 -5.19 -0.77 -16.18
C LEU A 286 -5.84 -1.87 -15.32
N GLY A 287 -7.08 -1.65 -14.92
CA GLY A 287 -7.83 -2.56 -14.07
C GLY A 287 -7.21 -2.76 -12.70
N ALA A 288 -7.62 -3.80 -12.03
CA ALA A 288 -7.05 -4.27 -10.78
C ALA A 288 -5.72 -5.01 -11.04
N GLN A 289 -4.74 -4.32 -11.65
CA GLN A 289 -3.36 -4.70 -11.96
C GLN A 289 -3.10 -5.36 -13.33
N PHE A 290 -4.04 -6.09 -13.93
CA PHE A 290 -3.78 -6.92 -15.12
C PHE A 290 -4.79 -6.72 -16.25
N GLY A 291 -5.30 -5.50 -16.39
CA GLY A 291 -6.26 -5.10 -17.40
C GLY A 291 -7.71 -5.18 -16.93
N GLY A 292 -8.48 -4.18 -17.29
CA GLY A 292 -9.88 -4.03 -16.92
C GLY A 292 -10.25 -2.60 -16.54
N LYS A 293 -11.32 -2.47 -15.77
CA LYS A 293 -11.94 -1.20 -15.39
C LYS A 293 -11.38 -0.64 -14.07
N TYR A 294 -11.12 -1.49 -13.09
CA TYR A 294 -10.96 -1.12 -11.69
C TYR A 294 -9.54 -0.72 -11.27
N MET A 295 -8.99 0.33 -11.88
CA MET A 295 -7.75 0.95 -11.41
C MET A 295 -7.92 1.61 -10.03
N ALA A 296 -9.10 2.11 -9.73
CA ALA A 296 -9.43 2.77 -8.47
C ALA A 296 -10.79 2.33 -7.94
N HIS A 297 -10.91 2.30 -6.61
CA HIS A 297 -12.19 2.17 -5.91
C HIS A 297 -12.93 3.50 -5.88
N ASP A 298 -12.20 4.56 -5.62
CA ASP A 298 -12.72 5.91 -5.51
C ASP A 298 -11.62 6.96 -5.71
N VAL A 299 -12.06 8.21 -5.85
CA VAL A 299 -11.21 9.39 -5.90
C VAL A 299 -11.72 10.38 -4.86
N ARG A 300 -10.80 11.02 -4.14
CA ARG A 300 -11.08 12.17 -3.26
C ARG A 300 -10.40 13.40 -3.82
N ILE A 301 -11.16 14.49 -3.94
CA ILE A 301 -10.64 15.77 -4.41
C ILE A 301 -10.96 16.84 -3.37
N VAL A 302 -9.93 17.24 -2.64
CA VAL A 302 -10.04 18.26 -1.59
C VAL A 302 -9.50 19.59 -2.10
N ARG A 303 -10.26 20.65 -1.93
CA ARG A 303 -9.90 22.02 -2.27
C ARG A 303 -9.53 22.78 -1.02
N LEU A 304 -8.32 23.35 -0.99
CA LEU A 304 -7.81 24.16 0.11
C LEU A 304 -7.65 25.64 -0.31
N PRO A 305 -7.69 26.60 0.63
CA PRO A 305 -7.22 27.94 0.39
C PRO A 305 -5.74 27.92 0.00
N ARG A 306 -5.30 28.92 -0.75
CA ARG A 306 -3.94 28.99 -1.26
C ARG A 306 -3.39 30.41 -1.27
N HIS A 307 -2.08 30.54 -1.32
CA HIS A 307 -1.45 31.83 -1.66
C HIS A 307 -1.79 32.20 -3.12
N GLY A 308 -2.08 33.47 -3.37
CA GLY A 308 -2.51 33.94 -4.69
C GLY A 308 -1.55 33.61 -5.84
N ALA A 309 -0.25 33.58 -5.58
CA ALA A 309 0.79 33.29 -6.56
C ALA A 309 1.11 31.79 -6.74
N SER A 310 0.53 30.88 -5.96
CA SER A 310 0.84 29.47 -6.01
C SER A 310 -0.44 28.62 -6.04
N CYS A 311 -0.40 27.46 -6.69
CA CYS A 311 -1.49 26.50 -6.70
C CYS A 311 -0.89 25.09 -6.67
N PRO A 312 -0.39 24.63 -5.51
CA PRO A 312 0.11 23.27 -5.41
C PRO A 312 -1.02 22.27 -5.65
N ILE A 313 -0.73 21.20 -6.36
CA ILE A 313 -1.62 20.05 -6.54
C ILE A 313 -0.90 18.82 -6.05
N GLY A 314 -1.41 18.21 -5.00
CA GLY A 314 -0.92 16.96 -4.47
C GLY A 314 -1.67 15.77 -5.04
N LEU A 315 -0.97 14.65 -5.22
CA LEU A 315 -1.51 13.35 -5.59
C LEU A 315 -0.95 12.30 -4.65
N GLY A 316 -1.78 11.44 -4.14
CA GLY A 316 -1.35 10.26 -3.37
C GLY A 316 -2.39 9.16 -3.41
N VAL A 317 -2.01 7.98 -2.94
CA VAL A 317 -2.88 6.80 -2.95
C VAL A 317 -2.82 6.05 -1.63
N SER A 318 -3.95 5.40 -1.28
CA SER A 318 -3.96 4.18 -0.48
C SER A 318 -4.14 3.00 -1.43
N CYS A 319 -3.45 1.89 -1.17
CA CYS A 319 -3.45 0.73 -2.07
C CYS A 319 -4.55 -0.28 -1.70
N SER A 320 -4.59 -1.40 -2.42
CA SER A 320 -5.51 -2.51 -2.17
C SER A 320 -5.44 -3.11 -0.75
N ALA A 321 -4.36 -2.84 -0.01
CA ALA A 321 -4.27 -3.07 1.43
C ALA A 321 -4.44 -1.74 2.15
N ASP A 322 -5.66 -1.23 2.19
CA ASP A 322 -6.02 0.08 2.79
C ASP A 322 -5.96 0.04 4.31
N ARG A 323 -4.74 0.14 4.85
CA ARG A 323 -4.42 -0.09 6.26
C ARG A 323 -4.39 1.21 7.04
N ASN A 324 -5.55 1.62 7.50
CA ASN A 324 -5.69 2.76 8.39
C ASN A 324 -6.86 2.53 9.36
N ILE A 325 -6.78 3.10 10.56
CA ILE A 325 -7.72 2.86 11.64
C ILE A 325 -7.81 4.09 12.53
N LYS A 326 -9.01 4.45 12.94
CA LYS A 326 -9.25 5.49 13.92
C LYS A 326 -9.20 4.93 15.34
N ALA A 327 -8.80 5.78 16.28
CA ALA A 327 -8.86 5.51 17.70
C ALA A 327 -9.15 6.79 18.48
N LYS A 328 -9.62 6.66 19.71
CA LYS A 328 -9.83 7.81 20.58
C LYS A 328 -9.72 7.45 22.05
N ILE A 329 -9.44 8.47 22.85
CA ILE A 329 -9.48 8.40 24.31
C ILE A 329 -10.42 9.51 24.79
N ASN A 330 -11.35 9.15 25.66
CA ASN A 330 -12.27 10.06 26.33
C ASN A 330 -12.44 9.67 27.80
N ALA A 331 -13.36 10.32 28.52
CA ALA A 331 -13.61 10.05 29.93
C ALA A 331 -14.05 8.60 30.22
N ASP A 332 -14.59 7.89 29.23
CA ASP A 332 -15.09 6.53 29.38
C ASP A 332 -14.02 5.46 29.08
N GLY A 333 -12.85 5.84 28.54
CA GLY A 333 -11.76 4.92 28.26
C GLY A 333 -11.11 5.09 26.90
N VAL A 334 -10.44 4.03 26.46
CA VAL A 334 -9.72 3.90 25.20
C VAL A 334 -10.56 3.12 24.20
N TRP A 335 -10.70 3.65 22.99
CA TRP A 335 -11.58 3.13 21.95
C TRP A 335 -10.81 2.95 20.64
N ILE A 336 -11.06 1.86 19.94
CA ILE A 336 -10.48 1.53 18.64
C ILE A 336 -11.60 1.32 17.64
N GLU A 337 -11.43 1.80 16.39
CA GLU A 337 -12.35 1.53 15.30
C GLU A 337 -12.51 0.03 15.08
N LYS A 338 -13.76 -0.41 14.88
CA LYS A 338 -14.06 -1.81 14.59
C LYS A 338 -13.86 -2.08 13.10
N LEU A 339 -12.84 -2.88 12.78
CA LEU A 339 -12.57 -3.35 11.43
C LEU A 339 -13.32 -4.67 11.12
N ASP A 340 -13.33 -5.07 9.84
CA ASP A 340 -14.06 -6.25 9.36
C ASP A 340 -13.27 -7.55 9.61
N ASP A 341 -13.80 -8.40 10.47
CA ASP A 341 -13.24 -9.71 10.79
C ASP A 341 -13.87 -10.87 9.98
N LYS A 342 -14.85 -10.56 9.10
CA LYS A 342 -15.61 -11.55 8.32
C LYS A 342 -15.73 -11.18 6.82
N PRO A 343 -14.61 -10.88 6.15
CA PRO A 343 -14.66 -10.39 4.77
C PRO A 343 -15.29 -11.38 3.78
N THR A 344 -15.25 -12.68 4.06
CA THR A 344 -15.83 -13.72 3.20
C THR A 344 -17.35 -13.70 3.13
N GLU A 345 -18.04 -13.09 4.09
CA GLU A 345 -19.48 -12.86 3.99
C GLU A 345 -19.87 -12.05 2.75
N LEU A 346 -18.95 -11.24 2.23
CA LEU A 346 -19.14 -10.41 1.05
C LEU A 346 -18.95 -11.15 -0.28
N ILE A 347 -18.28 -12.32 -0.25
CA ILE A 347 -18.08 -13.14 -1.45
C ILE A 347 -19.40 -13.78 -1.87
N PRO A 348 -19.83 -13.63 -3.14
CA PRO A 348 -20.98 -14.36 -3.67
C PRO A 348 -20.86 -15.87 -3.42
N GLU A 349 -21.97 -16.51 -3.06
CA GLU A 349 -21.98 -17.92 -2.62
C GLU A 349 -21.41 -18.86 -3.69
N GLU A 350 -21.70 -18.61 -4.95
CA GLU A 350 -21.20 -19.34 -6.10
C GLU A 350 -19.67 -19.27 -6.26
N LEU A 351 -19.03 -18.21 -5.73
CA LEU A 351 -17.58 -18.02 -5.78
C LEU A 351 -16.86 -18.48 -4.51
N ARG A 352 -17.57 -18.79 -3.43
CA ARG A 352 -16.95 -19.24 -2.16
C ARG A 352 -16.22 -20.58 -2.32
N GLN A 353 -16.76 -21.48 -3.13
CA GLN A 353 -16.20 -22.80 -3.40
C GLN A 353 -15.45 -22.89 -4.73
N ALA A 354 -15.46 -21.82 -5.53
CA ALA A 354 -14.70 -21.78 -6.77
C ALA A 354 -13.21 -21.93 -6.46
N GLY A 355 -12.58 -22.94 -7.04
CA GLY A 355 -11.11 -23.08 -7.01
C GLY A 355 -10.46 -21.85 -7.67
N GLU A 356 -9.15 -21.77 -7.59
CA GLU A 356 -8.36 -20.66 -8.20
C GLU A 356 -8.40 -20.69 -9.73
N GLY A 357 -9.54 -20.81 -10.36
CA GLY A 357 -9.83 -20.71 -11.80
C GLY A 357 -8.70 -21.11 -12.78
N ASP A 358 -9.04 -21.35 -14.03
CA ASP A 358 -8.20 -21.98 -15.07
C ASP A 358 -7.04 -21.13 -15.60
N GLY A 359 -6.02 -20.84 -14.78
CA GLY A 359 -4.72 -20.35 -15.28
C GLY A 359 -3.98 -21.44 -16.06
N ILE A 360 -3.19 -21.05 -17.08
CA ILE A 360 -2.34 -22.00 -17.81
C ILE A 360 -1.32 -22.60 -16.86
N LYS A 361 -1.39 -23.90 -16.61
CA LYS A 361 -0.48 -24.60 -15.68
C LYS A 361 0.90 -24.73 -16.28
N ILE A 362 1.91 -24.27 -15.55
CA ILE A 362 3.32 -24.32 -15.93
C ILE A 362 4.10 -25.04 -14.83
N ASP A 363 4.71 -26.15 -15.19
CA ASP A 363 5.63 -26.89 -14.35
C ASP A 363 7.04 -26.30 -14.47
N LEU A 364 7.54 -25.71 -13.37
CA LEU A 364 8.84 -25.03 -13.29
C LEU A 364 10.00 -25.98 -12.96
N ASP A 365 9.74 -27.26 -12.70
CA ASP A 365 10.79 -28.27 -12.49
C ASP A 365 11.35 -28.81 -13.83
N ARG A 366 10.83 -28.31 -14.95
CA ARG A 366 11.36 -28.54 -16.30
C ARG A 366 12.56 -27.64 -16.59
N PRO A 367 13.40 -28.01 -17.58
CA PRO A 367 14.45 -27.11 -18.08
C PRO A 367 13.87 -25.71 -18.45
N MET A 368 14.61 -24.64 -18.17
CA MET A 368 14.18 -23.27 -18.46
C MET A 368 13.77 -23.09 -19.93
N SER A 369 14.45 -23.73 -20.87
CA SER A 369 14.13 -23.70 -22.30
C SER A 369 12.71 -24.20 -22.61
N GLU A 370 12.22 -25.21 -21.90
CA GLU A 370 10.86 -25.72 -22.07
C GLU A 370 9.84 -24.76 -21.47
N THR A 371 10.13 -24.18 -20.30
CA THR A 371 9.31 -23.16 -19.66
C THR A 371 9.12 -21.95 -20.60
N LEU A 372 10.20 -21.45 -21.18
CA LEU A 372 10.17 -20.35 -22.15
C LEU A 372 9.35 -20.71 -23.40
N ALA A 373 9.50 -21.95 -23.91
CA ALA A 373 8.74 -22.42 -25.07
C ALA A 373 7.23 -22.53 -24.79
N ILE A 374 6.84 -22.83 -23.55
CA ILE A 374 5.42 -22.83 -23.15
C ILE A 374 4.91 -21.40 -23.08
N LEU A 375 5.60 -20.50 -22.37
CA LEU A 375 5.20 -19.09 -22.21
C LEU A 375 5.07 -18.38 -23.57
N ASN A 376 5.94 -18.70 -24.54
CA ASN A 376 5.92 -18.10 -25.88
C ASN A 376 4.62 -18.38 -26.67
N LYS A 377 3.80 -19.34 -26.24
CA LYS A 377 2.53 -19.68 -26.90
C LYS A 377 1.38 -18.71 -26.55
N TYR A 378 1.55 -17.92 -25.50
CA TYR A 378 0.49 -17.11 -24.92
C TYR A 378 0.80 -15.62 -25.00
N PRO A 379 -0.22 -14.76 -25.23
CA PRO A 379 -0.04 -13.31 -25.29
C PRO A 379 0.12 -12.70 -23.88
N VAL A 380 0.52 -11.43 -23.84
CA VAL A 380 0.47 -10.61 -22.61
C VAL A 380 -0.95 -10.58 -22.03
N SER A 381 -1.07 -10.37 -20.72
CA SER A 381 -2.27 -10.47 -19.89
C SER A 381 -2.81 -11.88 -19.67
N THR A 382 -2.19 -12.92 -20.24
CA THR A 382 -2.57 -14.31 -19.96
C THR A 382 -2.21 -14.67 -18.51
N ARG A 383 -3.18 -15.22 -17.78
CA ARG A 383 -2.98 -15.78 -16.43
C ARG A 383 -2.33 -17.15 -16.52
N VAL A 384 -1.29 -17.34 -15.72
CA VAL A 384 -0.56 -18.60 -15.58
C VAL A 384 -0.57 -19.06 -14.11
N SER A 385 -0.52 -20.36 -13.90
CA SER A 385 -0.45 -21.02 -12.60
C SER A 385 0.89 -21.77 -12.54
N LEU A 386 1.78 -21.32 -11.68
CA LEU A 386 3.16 -21.80 -11.60
C LEU A 386 3.30 -22.83 -10.48
N SER A 387 3.88 -24.01 -10.79
CA SER A 387 4.22 -25.04 -9.80
C SER A 387 5.65 -25.48 -9.96
N GLY A 388 6.41 -25.59 -8.86
CA GLY A 388 7.81 -25.99 -8.87
C GLY A 388 8.71 -25.05 -8.08
N THR A 389 9.96 -24.93 -8.47
CA THR A 389 10.99 -24.16 -7.76
C THR A 389 11.10 -22.74 -8.29
N ILE A 390 11.16 -21.77 -7.38
CA ILE A 390 11.40 -20.33 -7.67
C ILE A 390 12.52 -19.83 -6.74
N ILE A 391 13.43 -19.03 -7.29
CA ILE A 391 14.43 -18.29 -6.50
C ILE A 391 13.85 -16.94 -6.12
N VAL A 392 14.00 -16.57 -4.85
CA VAL A 392 13.57 -15.26 -4.33
C VAL A 392 14.80 -14.41 -4.07
N GLY A 393 14.84 -13.24 -4.66
CA GLY A 393 15.92 -12.28 -4.48
C GLY A 393 15.50 -10.90 -4.98
N ARG A 394 15.88 -9.86 -4.26
CA ARG A 394 15.54 -8.47 -4.60
C ARG A 394 16.78 -7.58 -4.58
N ASP A 395 16.66 -6.33 -4.20
CA ASP A 395 17.67 -5.28 -4.40
C ASP A 395 19.10 -5.70 -4.03
N ILE A 396 19.35 -6.12 -2.78
CA ILE A 396 20.71 -6.46 -2.32
C ILE A 396 21.19 -7.77 -2.97
N ALA A 397 20.31 -8.75 -3.15
CA ALA A 397 20.66 -9.98 -3.83
C ALA A 397 21.14 -9.72 -5.28
N HIS A 398 20.41 -8.86 -6.03
CA HIS A 398 20.82 -8.49 -7.41
C HIS A 398 22.16 -7.75 -7.41
N ALA A 399 22.39 -6.84 -6.47
CA ALA A 399 23.68 -6.16 -6.33
C ALA A 399 24.81 -7.17 -6.05
N LYS A 400 24.59 -8.14 -5.15
CA LYS A 400 25.55 -9.21 -4.84
C LYS A 400 25.84 -10.13 -6.04
N TRP A 401 24.85 -10.48 -6.82
CA TRP A 401 25.04 -11.25 -8.05
C TRP A 401 25.85 -10.47 -9.09
N LYS A 402 25.63 -9.17 -9.20
CA LYS A 402 26.42 -8.27 -10.06
C LYS A 402 27.87 -8.15 -9.57
N GLU A 403 28.11 -7.94 -8.28
CA GLU A 403 29.45 -7.92 -7.68
C GLU A 403 30.21 -9.23 -7.95
N ARG A 404 29.53 -10.38 -7.84
CA ARG A 404 30.11 -11.69 -8.13
C ARG A 404 30.54 -11.79 -9.61
N TYR A 405 29.68 -11.35 -10.53
CA TYR A 405 30.02 -11.29 -11.95
C TYR A 405 31.23 -10.38 -12.20
N ASP A 406 31.28 -9.20 -11.59
CA ASP A 406 32.37 -8.23 -11.77
C ASP A 406 33.73 -8.76 -11.27
N ARG A 407 33.71 -9.68 -10.29
CA ARG A 407 34.92 -10.41 -9.84
C ARG A 407 35.31 -11.57 -10.77
N GLY A 408 34.59 -11.82 -11.87
CA GLY A 408 34.85 -12.89 -12.80
C GLY A 408 34.36 -14.27 -12.37
N GLU A 409 33.54 -14.38 -11.32
CA GLU A 409 32.98 -15.63 -10.81
C GLU A 409 31.70 -16.05 -11.55
N GLY A 410 31.22 -15.23 -12.48
CA GLY A 410 29.95 -15.43 -13.19
C GLY A 410 28.74 -15.21 -12.32
N ILE A 411 27.54 -15.51 -12.87
CA ILE A 411 26.28 -15.44 -12.12
C ILE A 411 25.93 -16.81 -11.53
N PRO A 412 25.17 -16.88 -10.42
CA PRO A 412 24.79 -18.14 -9.80
C PRO A 412 24.00 -19.06 -10.73
N GLN A 413 24.24 -20.37 -10.67
CA GLN A 413 23.55 -21.34 -11.49
C GLN A 413 22.05 -21.38 -11.23
N TYR A 414 21.63 -21.21 -9.97
CA TYR A 414 20.22 -21.27 -9.59
C TYR A 414 19.35 -20.18 -10.24
N ILE A 415 19.90 -18.99 -10.61
CA ILE A 415 19.13 -17.99 -11.37
C ILE A 415 19.08 -18.25 -12.88
N LYS A 416 19.87 -19.25 -13.36
CA LYS A 416 19.76 -19.78 -14.74
C LYS A 416 18.72 -20.88 -14.82
N ASP A 417 18.65 -21.70 -13.79
CA ASP A 417 17.81 -22.90 -13.76
C ASP A 417 16.34 -22.58 -13.40
N HIS A 418 16.10 -21.50 -12.63
CA HIS A 418 14.79 -21.20 -12.07
C HIS A 418 14.34 -19.76 -12.31
N PRO A 419 13.02 -19.51 -12.37
CA PRO A 419 12.48 -18.14 -12.32
C PRO A 419 12.93 -17.39 -11.07
N VAL A 420 13.01 -16.06 -11.17
CA VAL A 420 13.37 -15.18 -10.04
C VAL A 420 12.18 -14.33 -9.62
N LEU A 421 11.69 -14.53 -8.40
CA LEU A 421 10.67 -13.73 -7.75
C LEU A 421 11.32 -12.60 -6.94
N TYR A 422 10.94 -11.37 -7.24
CA TYR A 422 11.38 -10.20 -6.48
C TYR A 422 10.48 -10.04 -5.25
N ALA A 423 10.93 -10.53 -4.13
CA ALA A 423 10.17 -10.53 -2.88
C ALA A 423 11.08 -10.52 -1.66
N GLY A 424 10.47 -10.25 -0.49
CA GLY A 424 11.11 -10.39 0.82
C GLY A 424 10.04 -10.69 1.86
N PRO A 425 10.09 -11.84 2.53
CA PRO A 425 9.04 -12.28 3.44
C PRO A 425 8.94 -11.42 4.71
N ALA A 426 7.76 -11.37 5.31
CA ALA A 426 7.58 -11.00 6.71
C ALA A 426 8.08 -12.14 7.62
N LYS A 427 8.07 -11.94 8.95
CA LYS A 427 8.46 -13.00 9.89
C LYS A 427 7.57 -14.23 9.70
N THR A 428 8.17 -15.40 9.80
CA THR A 428 7.47 -16.67 9.66
C THR A 428 6.77 -17.04 10.97
N PRO A 429 5.44 -17.23 10.99
CA PRO A 429 4.73 -17.75 12.14
C PRO A 429 5.15 -19.19 12.47
N GLN A 430 5.07 -19.55 13.75
CA GLN A 430 5.39 -20.90 14.19
C GLN A 430 4.50 -21.95 13.47
N GLY A 431 5.12 -22.98 12.92
CA GLY A 431 4.42 -24.06 12.21
C GLY A 431 4.01 -23.75 10.77
N MET A 432 4.33 -22.56 10.26
CA MET A 432 4.11 -22.21 8.86
C MET A 432 5.41 -22.31 8.03
N PRO A 433 5.32 -22.59 6.74
CA PRO A 433 6.50 -22.65 5.88
C PRO A 433 7.12 -21.28 5.66
N CYS A 434 6.31 -20.21 5.62
CA CYS A 434 6.74 -18.87 5.27
C CYS A 434 5.86 -17.81 5.94
N GLY A 435 6.43 -16.64 6.24
CA GLY A 435 5.66 -15.42 6.57
C GLY A 435 5.02 -14.82 5.32
N SER A 436 4.13 -13.85 5.49
CA SER A 436 3.49 -13.18 4.35
C SER A 436 4.53 -12.71 3.34
N MET A 437 4.41 -13.20 2.10
CA MET A 437 5.34 -12.92 1.01
C MET A 437 4.58 -12.67 -0.29
N GLY A 438 4.74 -11.48 -0.83
CA GLY A 438 4.21 -11.07 -2.13
C GLY A 438 5.27 -10.32 -2.93
N PRO A 439 4.99 -10.00 -4.20
CA PRO A 439 5.96 -9.36 -5.08
C PRO A 439 6.30 -7.94 -4.63
N THR A 440 7.58 -7.56 -4.77
CA THR A 440 8.02 -6.17 -4.64
C THR A 440 8.02 -5.46 -6.00
N THR A 441 8.18 -4.13 -5.98
CA THR A 441 8.25 -3.30 -7.19
C THR A 441 9.44 -3.68 -8.07
N ALA A 442 9.15 -3.96 -9.34
CA ALA A 442 10.11 -4.56 -10.27
C ALA A 442 11.19 -3.60 -10.78
N ASN A 443 10.86 -2.33 -11.04
CA ASN A 443 11.74 -1.38 -11.74
C ASN A 443 13.09 -1.11 -11.04
N ARG A 444 13.20 -1.39 -9.75
CA ARG A 444 14.47 -1.26 -9.02
C ARG A 444 15.54 -2.24 -9.49
N MET A 445 15.14 -3.35 -10.09
CA MET A 445 16.01 -4.37 -10.64
C MET A 445 16.24 -4.23 -12.15
N ASP A 446 15.66 -3.25 -12.81
CA ASP A 446 15.78 -3.01 -14.26
C ASP A 446 17.24 -2.94 -14.74
N PRO A 447 18.18 -2.27 -14.04
CA PRO A 447 19.57 -2.16 -14.48
C PRO A 447 20.33 -3.48 -14.59
N TYR A 448 19.84 -4.56 -13.98
CA TYR A 448 20.50 -5.87 -14.00
C TYR A 448 20.00 -6.79 -15.12
N VAL A 449 18.84 -6.49 -15.73
CA VAL A 449 18.11 -7.45 -16.57
C VAL A 449 18.85 -7.80 -17.84
N ASP A 450 19.31 -6.83 -18.63
CA ASP A 450 20.03 -7.10 -19.90
C ASP A 450 21.28 -7.95 -19.66
N LEU A 451 22.06 -7.60 -18.62
CA LEU A 451 23.25 -8.37 -18.26
C LEU A 451 22.90 -9.81 -17.88
N PHE A 452 21.97 -10.00 -16.94
CA PHE A 452 21.68 -11.35 -16.44
C PHE A 452 21.05 -12.22 -17.53
N GLN A 453 20.14 -11.70 -18.32
CA GLN A 453 19.55 -12.43 -19.45
C GLN A 453 20.58 -12.77 -20.55
N SER A 454 21.55 -11.88 -20.80
CA SER A 454 22.65 -12.17 -21.76
C SER A 454 23.50 -13.37 -21.34
N LEU A 455 23.51 -13.69 -20.04
CA LEU A 455 24.24 -14.82 -19.45
C LEU A 455 23.32 -16.05 -19.20
N GLY A 456 22.07 -15.98 -19.66
CA GLY A 456 21.06 -17.04 -19.49
C GLY A 456 20.43 -17.09 -18.10
N GLY A 457 20.62 -16.05 -17.26
CA GLY A 457 20.02 -15.96 -15.93
C GLY A 457 18.79 -15.07 -15.90
N SER A 458 17.94 -15.24 -14.89
CA SER A 458 16.69 -14.46 -14.70
C SER A 458 15.82 -14.39 -15.97
N MET A 459 15.78 -15.48 -16.74
CA MET A 459 15.02 -15.52 -18.00
C MET A 459 13.51 -15.38 -17.78
N VAL A 460 13.00 -15.75 -16.62
CA VAL A 460 11.64 -15.51 -16.16
C VAL A 460 11.71 -14.73 -14.85
N MET A 461 11.28 -13.48 -14.89
CA MET A 461 11.20 -12.58 -13.74
C MET A 461 9.76 -12.50 -13.26
N ILE A 462 9.54 -12.54 -11.94
CA ILE A 462 8.22 -12.43 -11.33
C ILE A 462 8.25 -11.28 -10.32
N ALA A 463 7.38 -10.26 -10.50
CA ALA A 463 7.34 -9.11 -9.60
C ALA A 463 6.03 -8.33 -9.78
N LYS A 464 5.97 -7.08 -9.36
CA LYS A 464 4.83 -6.17 -9.62
C LYS A 464 5.29 -4.83 -10.19
N GLY A 465 4.38 -4.18 -10.93
CA GLY A 465 4.58 -2.83 -11.45
C GLY A 465 5.17 -2.80 -12.86
N ASN A 466 5.22 -1.59 -13.39
CA ASN A 466 5.75 -1.30 -14.72
C ASN A 466 7.27 -1.50 -14.75
N ARG A 467 7.79 -1.82 -15.94
CA ARG A 467 9.22 -1.92 -16.21
C ARG A 467 9.65 -0.84 -17.21
N SER A 468 10.96 -0.57 -17.26
CA SER A 468 11.55 0.32 -18.26
C SER A 468 11.53 -0.29 -19.66
N GLN A 469 11.75 0.56 -20.71
CA GLN A 469 11.92 0.08 -22.08
C GLN A 469 13.07 -0.91 -22.21
N GLU A 470 14.15 -0.69 -21.48
CA GLU A 470 15.34 -1.54 -21.48
C GLU A 470 15.02 -2.99 -21.12
N VAL A 471 14.08 -3.23 -20.21
CA VAL A 471 13.62 -4.58 -19.85
C VAL A 471 12.84 -5.24 -20.98
N THR A 472 11.96 -4.49 -21.64
CA THR A 472 11.22 -4.99 -22.80
C THR A 472 12.17 -5.36 -23.94
N ASP A 473 13.17 -4.52 -24.19
CA ASP A 473 14.19 -4.75 -25.22
C ASP A 473 15.08 -5.96 -24.86
N ALA A 474 15.47 -6.10 -23.58
CA ALA A 474 16.23 -7.26 -23.12
C ALA A 474 15.44 -8.56 -23.25
N CYS A 475 14.16 -8.59 -22.87
CA CYS A 475 13.29 -9.75 -23.07
C CYS A 475 13.20 -10.14 -24.55
N LYS A 476 13.03 -9.17 -25.43
CA LYS A 476 13.01 -9.41 -26.89
C LYS A 476 14.34 -9.92 -27.42
N LYS A 477 15.46 -9.35 -26.97
CA LYS A 477 16.82 -9.67 -27.43
C LYS A 477 17.29 -11.05 -26.97
N HIS A 478 16.99 -11.41 -25.72
CA HIS A 478 17.50 -12.61 -25.07
C HIS A 478 16.47 -13.72 -24.94
N GLY A 479 15.20 -13.47 -25.26
CA GLY A 479 14.12 -14.47 -25.17
C GLY A 479 13.49 -14.61 -23.80
N GLY A 480 13.65 -13.63 -22.92
CA GLY A 480 13.12 -13.64 -21.56
C GLY A 480 11.66 -13.19 -21.44
N PHE A 481 11.12 -13.31 -20.22
CA PHE A 481 9.75 -12.92 -19.86
C PHE A 481 9.72 -12.17 -18.54
N TYR A 482 8.78 -11.23 -18.43
CA TYR A 482 8.39 -10.64 -17.17
C TYR A 482 6.95 -11.03 -16.86
N LEU A 483 6.74 -11.68 -15.71
CA LEU A 483 5.43 -12.05 -15.19
C LEU A 483 5.07 -11.14 -14.02
N GLY A 484 3.84 -10.65 -14.01
CA GLY A 484 3.27 -9.93 -12.87
C GLY A 484 2.65 -10.90 -11.88
N SER A 485 3.00 -10.81 -10.61
CA SER A 485 2.24 -11.43 -9.54
C SER A 485 1.36 -10.39 -8.84
N ILE A 486 0.23 -10.82 -8.26
CA ILE A 486 -0.72 -9.91 -7.62
C ILE A 486 -0.03 -9.22 -6.44
N GLY A 487 0.03 -7.89 -6.48
CA GLY A 487 0.50 -7.09 -5.36
C GLY A 487 -0.61 -6.85 -4.35
N GLY A 488 -0.31 -7.03 -3.07
CA GLY A 488 -1.26 -6.87 -1.96
C GLY A 488 -1.55 -8.16 -1.18
N PRO A 489 -2.00 -9.27 -1.81
CA PRO A 489 -2.49 -10.43 -1.09
C PRO A 489 -1.36 -11.40 -0.68
N ALA A 490 -0.47 -10.94 0.20
CA ALA A 490 0.70 -11.72 0.60
C ALA A 490 0.39 -12.88 1.57
N ALA A 491 -0.65 -12.75 2.39
CA ALA A 491 -1.02 -13.78 3.35
C ALA A 491 -1.51 -15.06 2.64
N ILE A 492 -2.43 -14.90 1.67
CA ILE A 492 -2.97 -16.06 0.93
C ILE A 492 -1.90 -16.72 0.05
N LEU A 493 -1.04 -15.96 -0.62
CA LEU A 493 0.06 -16.52 -1.41
C LEU A 493 0.97 -17.39 -0.55
N SER A 494 1.29 -16.96 0.67
CA SER A 494 2.11 -17.73 1.59
C SER A 494 1.41 -18.96 2.15
N GLN A 495 0.11 -18.85 2.45
CA GLN A 495 -0.65 -19.98 2.99
C GLN A 495 -0.96 -21.04 1.93
N GLU A 496 -1.37 -20.63 0.73
CA GLU A 496 -1.89 -21.55 -0.29
C GLU A 496 -0.86 -21.97 -1.32
N SER A 497 0.03 -21.06 -1.76
CA SER A 497 0.94 -21.35 -2.85
C SER A 497 2.34 -21.78 -2.39
N ILE A 498 2.89 -21.21 -1.30
CA ILE A 498 4.27 -21.52 -0.87
C ILE A 498 4.27 -22.73 0.05
N LYS A 499 4.95 -23.81 -0.37
CA LYS A 499 5.00 -25.09 0.37
C LYS A 499 6.26 -25.25 1.20
N SER A 500 7.37 -24.64 0.79
CA SER A 500 8.63 -24.64 1.56
C SER A 500 9.46 -23.42 1.20
N ILE A 501 10.36 -23.04 2.11
CA ILE A 501 11.34 -21.98 1.93
C ILE A 501 12.68 -22.41 2.54
N GLU A 502 13.77 -22.15 1.83
CA GLU A 502 15.14 -22.44 2.23
C GLU A 502 16.03 -21.24 1.92
N CYS A 503 16.88 -20.82 2.86
CA CYS A 503 17.87 -19.77 2.59
C CYS A 503 19.04 -20.37 1.80
N VAL A 504 19.34 -19.80 0.63
CA VAL A 504 20.40 -20.28 -0.27
C VAL A 504 21.71 -19.52 -0.03
N GLU A 505 21.63 -18.19 0.06
CA GLU A 505 22.80 -17.32 0.25
C GLU A 505 22.42 -16.07 1.07
N TYR A 506 23.40 -15.50 1.76
CA TYR A 506 23.32 -14.23 2.51
C TYR A 506 22.29 -14.21 3.65
N PRO A 507 22.28 -15.23 4.54
CA PRO A 507 21.29 -15.28 5.64
C PRO A 507 21.33 -14.06 6.57
N GLU A 508 22.47 -13.38 6.67
CA GLU A 508 22.66 -12.16 7.46
C GLU A 508 21.81 -10.98 6.96
N LEU A 509 21.40 -11.01 5.69
CA LEU A 509 20.57 -9.97 5.08
C LEU A 509 19.07 -10.11 5.41
N GLY A 510 18.66 -11.17 6.11
CA GLY A 510 17.27 -11.38 6.52
C GLY A 510 16.32 -11.39 5.31
N MET A 511 15.38 -10.44 5.23
CA MET A 511 14.42 -10.38 4.11
C MET A 511 15.05 -10.10 2.74
N GLU A 512 16.31 -9.64 2.70
CA GLU A 512 17.09 -9.40 1.48
C GLU A 512 17.99 -10.58 1.11
N ALA A 513 17.98 -11.66 1.91
CA ALA A 513 18.68 -12.90 1.60
C ALA A 513 18.16 -13.54 0.31
N VAL A 514 18.93 -14.46 -0.25
CA VAL A 514 18.47 -15.29 -1.36
C VAL A 514 17.77 -16.53 -0.82
N TRP A 515 16.52 -16.71 -1.24
CA TRP A 515 15.70 -17.84 -0.82
C TRP A 515 15.37 -18.73 -2.02
N LYS A 516 15.20 -20.01 -1.76
CA LYS A 516 14.60 -20.96 -2.68
C LYS A 516 13.24 -21.37 -2.09
N ILE A 517 12.19 -21.21 -2.87
CA ILE A 517 10.84 -21.61 -2.49
C ILE A 517 10.30 -22.67 -3.43
N ARG A 518 9.47 -23.56 -2.87
CA ARG A 518 8.66 -24.46 -3.66
C ARG A 518 7.22 -23.96 -3.65
N VAL A 519 6.65 -23.83 -4.83
CA VAL A 519 5.29 -23.33 -4.99
C VAL A 519 4.38 -24.35 -5.68
N VAL A 520 3.08 -24.26 -5.41
CA VAL A 520 2.02 -24.98 -6.10
C VAL A 520 0.93 -23.97 -6.44
N ASP A 521 0.51 -23.95 -7.69
CA ASP A 521 -0.53 -23.08 -8.23
C ASP A 521 -0.32 -21.59 -7.90
N PHE A 522 0.92 -21.12 -7.97
CA PHE A 522 1.27 -19.71 -7.73
C PHE A 522 0.78 -18.86 -8.91
N PRO A 523 -0.12 -17.87 -8.68
CA PRO A 523 -0.72 -17.09 -9.75
C PRO A 523 0.23 -16.02 -10.29
N ALA A 524 0.33 -15.94 -11.61
CA ALA A 524 1.07 -14.88 -12.29
C ALA A 524 0.41 -14.53 -13.64
N PHE A 525 0.84 -13.42 -14.25
CA PHE A 525 0.33 -12.91 -15.52
C PHE A 525 1.49 -12.52 -16.43
N ILE A 526 1.45 -12.87 -17.70
CA ILE A 526 2.48 -12.46 -18.67
C ILE A 526 2.32 -10.96 -18.91
N LEU A 527 3.32 -10.16 -18.55
CA LEU A 527 3.30 -8.69 -18.72
C LEU A 527 4.27 -8.20 -19.80
N VAL A 528 5.43 -8.85 -19.94
CA VAL A 528 6.36 -8.61 -21.06
C VAL A 528 6.77 -9.96 -21.62
N ASP A 529 6.68 -10.12 -22.93
CA ASP A 529 7.04 -11.33 -23.62
C ASP A 529 8.37 -11.22 -24.40
N ASN A 530 8.85 -12.35 -24.91
CA ASN A 530 10.07 -12.45 -25.70
C ASN A 530 9.94 -11.91 -27.13
N LYS A 531 8.79 -11.37 -27.52
CA LYS A 531 8.55 -10.72 -28.80
C LYS A 531 8.63 -9.19 -28.68
N GLY A 532 8.72 -8.69 -27.45
CA GLY A 532 8.74 -7.26 -27.12
C GLY A 532 7.35 -6.67 -26.94
N ASN A 533 6.31 -7.49 -26.75
CA ASN A 533 5.01 -7.00 -26.34
C ASN A 533 5.05 -6.68 -24.84
N ASP A 534 4.51 -5.53 -24.48
CA ASP A 534 4.47 -5.00 -23.13
C ASP A 534 3.04 -4.53 -22.81
N PHE A 535 2.44 -5.11 -21.78
CA PHE A 535 1.09 -4.81 -21.33
C PHE A 535 0.86 -3.32 -21.08
N PHE A 536 1.80 -2.68 -20.36
CA PHE A 536 1.66 -1.28 -19.98
C PHE A 536 1.78 -0.33 -21.17
N LYS A 537 2.66 -0.63 -22.09
CA LYS A 537 2.80 0.16 -23.35
C LYS A 537 1.59 0.02 -24.24
N GLY A 538 0.97 -1.15 -24.25
CA GLY A 538 -0.32 -1.35 -24.94
C GLY A 538 -1.43 -0.41 -24.43
N LEU A 539 -1.31 0.08 -23.20
CA LEU A 539 -2.23 1.05 -22.57
C LEU A 539 -1.74 2.51 -22.68
N GLY A 540 -0.58 2.75 -23.29
CA GLY A 540 0.04 4.08 -23.36
C GLY A 540 0.60 4.57 -22.02
N LEU A 541 1.08 3.65 -21.17
CA LEU A 541 1.63 3.91 -19.85
C LEU A 541 3.15 3.72 -19.81
#